data_ec78f4bba8ffc2e17a96b6aab11ad11a
#
_entry.id   ec78f4bba8ffc2e17a96b6aab11ad11a
#
_cell.length_a   1.000
_cell.length_b   1.000
_cell.length_c   1.000
_cell.angle_alpha   90.00
_cell.angle_beta   90.00
_cell.angle_gamma   90.00
#
_symmetry.space_group_name_H-M   'P 1'
#
loop_
_entity.id
_entity.type
_entity.pdbx_description
1 polymer ?
#
loop_
_entity_poly.entity_id
_entity_poly.type
_entity_poly.pdbx_seq_one_letter_code
_entity_poly.pdbx_strand_id
1 'polypeptide(L)'
;QDVHVGDTITTLENESYEQLPGYRKLNPMVYCGLYPVDNSKYKNLREALEKIQLSDSSLVFEPETSQALGFGFRCGFLGLLHMDVIQERLEREFDLELIATAPSVIYRVYLTDKTMVEIDNPAMMPAPQVIDFIEEPYVKASIMTPNEYIGSIMELCQSKRGEYVDIEYIDDTRRNIIYNIPLSEIVYDFCRIFFKLDSIL
;
A
#
# COMPACT_ATOMS: atom_id res chain seq x y z
N GLN A 1 18.24 -18.56 5.32
CA GLN A 1 17.70 -17.20 5.06
C GLN A 1 16.69 -17.15 3.90
N ASP A 2 16.42 -18.29 3.26
CA ASP A 2 15.59 -18.35 2.05
C ASP A 2 14.19 -18.95 2.33
N VAL A 3 13.76 -19.01 3.58
CA VAL A 3 12.44 -19.53 3.99
C VAL A 3 11.45 -18.38 4.14
N HIS A 4 10.32 -18.48 3.45
CA HIS A 4 9.25 -17.49 3.48
C HIS A 4 7.98 -18.07 4.12
N VAL A 5 7.11 -17.18 4.59
CA VAL A 5 5.78 -17.59 5.08
C VAL A 5 4.99 -18.22 3.92
N GLY A 6 4.50 -19.44 4.14
CA GLY A 6 3.80 -20.23 3.13
C GLY A 6 4.67 -21.31 2.48
N ASP A 7 5.96 -21.36 2.79
CA ASP A 7 6.82 -22.46 2.34
C ASP A 7 6.46 -23.77 3.04
N THR A 8 6.53 -24.85 2.30
CA THR A 8 6.31 -26.20 2.82
C THR A 8 7.63 -26.78 3.30
N ILE A 9 7.71 -27.08 4.60
CA ILE A 9 8.88 -27.72 5.21
C ILE A 9 8.63 -29.23 5.27
N THR A 10 9.57 -30.01 4.79
CA THR A 10 9.52 -31.48 4.78
C THR A 10 10.83 -32.07 5.31
N THR A 11 10.81 -33.35 5.61
CA THR A 11 12.02 -34.09 6.04
C THR A 11 12.73 -34.71 4.84
N LEU A 12 14.06 -34.88 4.95
CA LEU A 12 14.86 -35.54 3.91
C LEU A 12 14.45 -36.99 3.65
N GLU A 13 13.82 -37.65 4.64
CA GLU A 13 13.36 -39.03 4.52
C GLU A 13 12.01 -39.14 3.83
N ASN A 14 11.24 -38.05 3.80
CA ASN A 14 9.87 -38.03 3.29
C ASN A 14 9.63 -36.71 2.53
N GLU A 15 10.35 -36.54 1.42
CA GLU A 15 10.28 -35.34 0.60
C GLU A 15 8.89 -35.16 -0.03
N SER A 16 8.29 -33.99 0.17
CA SER A 16 7.09 -33.59 -0.55
C SER A 16 7.47 -32.67 -1.70
N TYR A 17 7.09 -33.04 -2.91
CA TYR A 17 7.33 -32.23 -4.12
C TYR A 17 6.21 -31.24 -4.41
N GLU A 18 5.11 -31.30 -3.66
CA GLU A 18 3.97 -30.41 -3.82
C GLU A 18 3.85 -29.47 -2.62
N GLN A 19 3.64 -28.17 -2.91
CA GLN A 19 3.34 -27.18 -1.87
C GLN A 19 1.95 -27.44 -1.28
N LEU A 20 1.81 -27.24 0.03
CA LEU A 20 0.51 -27.25 0.67
C LEU A 20 -0.37 -26.13 0.10
N PRO A 21 -1.61 -26.44 -0.32
CA PRO A 21 -2.50 -25.45 -0.89
C PRO A 21 -2.97 -24.43 0.17
N GLY A 22 -3.30 -23.23 -0.27
CA GLY A 22 -3.96 -22.22 0.56
C GLY A 22 -3.10 -21.01 0.94
N TYR A 23 -1.79 -21.07 0.74
CA TYR A 23 -0.90 -19.94 0.98
C TYR A 23 -0.67 -19.15 -0.30
N ARG A 24 -0.92 -17.83 -0.24
CA ARG A 24 -0.63 -16.91 -1.36
C ARG A 24 0.33 -15.84 -0.86
N LYS A 25 1.38 -15.58 -1.63
CA LYS A 25 2.24 -14.43 -1.40
C LYS A 25 1.42 -13.17 -1.67
N LEU A 26 1.27 -12.31 -0.65
CA LEU A 26 0.62 -11.02 -0.80
C LEU A 26 1.63 -10.05 -1.41
N ASN A 27 1.24 -9.40 -2.49
CA ASN A 27 2.04 -8.34 -3.08
C ASN A 27 1.73 -7.01 -2.40
N PRO A 28 2.75 -6.17 -2.17
CA PRO A 28 2.53 -4.81 -1.68
C PRO A 28 1.61 -4.02 -2.61
N MET A 29 0.77 -3.18 -2.02
CA MET A 29 -0.17 -2.32 -2.73
C MET A 29 0.17 -0.84 -2.59
N VAL A 30 0.88 -0.48 -1.53
CA VAL A 30 1.26 0.90 -1.19
C VAL A 30 2.77 0.94 -1.00
N TYR A 31 3.40 1.95 -1.58
CA TYR A 31 4.84 2.15 -1.50
C TYR A 31 5.16 3.54 -0.96
N CYS A 32 6.13 3.64 -0.05
CA CYS A 32 6.70 4.92 0.34
C CYS A 32 8.20 4.81 0.60
N GLY A 33 8.91 5.92 0.47
CA GLY A 33 10.30 6.03 0.89
C GLY A 33 10.38 6.32 2.39
N LEU A 34 11.19 5.56 3.13
CA LEU A 34 11.53 5.79 4.52
C LEU A 34 12.97 6.26 4.63
N TYR A 35 13.18 7.43 5.20
CA TYR A 35 14.49 8.06 5.34
C TYR A 35 14.75 8.39 6.81
N PRO A 36 15.94 8.08 7.36
CA PRO A 36 16.26 8.52 8.68
C PRO A 36 16.51 10.04 8.68
N VAL A 37 16.03 10.75 9.70
CA VAL A 37 16.30 12.19 9.88
C VAL A 37 17.80 12.44 9.96
N ASP A 38 18.52 11.57 10.66
CA ASP A 38 19.97 11.55 10.70
C ASP A 38 20.53 10.48 9.74
N ASN A 39 21.18 10.91 8.66
CA ASN A 39 21.79 10.02 7.67
C ASN A 39 22.81 9.03 8.24
N SER A 40 23.41 9.30 9.39
CA SER A 40 24.32 8.37 10.07
C SER A 40 23.59 7.10 10.54
N LYS A 41 22.29 7.18 10.77
CA LYS A 41 21.40 6.07 11.20
C LYS A 41 20.93 5.18 10.05
N TYR A 42 21.37 5.39 8.79
CA TYR A 42 20.98 4.56 7.64
C TYR A 42 21.22 3.06 7.86
N LYS A 43 22.37 2.69 8.46
CA LYS A 43 22.68 1.28 8.78
C LYS A 43 21.70 0.73 9.82
N ASN A 44 21.36 1.53 10.82
CA ASN A 44 20.43 1.14 11.87
C ASN A 44 19.03 0.92 11.30
N LEU A 45 18.59 1.78 10.37
CA LEU A 45 17.31 1.62 9.67
C LEU A 45 17.29 0.31 8.86
N ARG A 46 18.37 0.00 8.14
CA ARG A 46 18.49 -1.27 7.41
C ARG A 46 18.34 -2.48 8.34
N GLU A 47 19.12 -2.51 9.43
CA GLU A 47 19.07 -3.60 10.40
C GLU A 47 17.69 -3.74 11.05
N ALA A 48 17.02 -2.62 11.32
CA ALA A 48 15.66 -2.61 11.85
C ALA A 48 14.66 -3.19 10.86
N LEU A 49 14.71 -2.79 9.58
CA LEU A 49 13.86 -3.34 8.52
C LEU A 49 14.09 -4.83 8.32
N GLU A 50 15.35 -5.30 8.30
CA GLU A 50 15.69 -6.73 8.22
C GLU A 50 15.12 -7.53 9.41
N LYS A 51 15.15 -6.96 10.62
CA LYS A 51 14.56 -7.60 11.83
C LYS A 51 13.04 -7.64 11.78
N ILE A 52 12.39 -6.56 11.34
CA ILE A 52 10.93 -6.53 11.19
C ILE A 52 10.50 -7.53 10.13
N GLN A 53 11.20 -7.63 9.01
CA GLN A 53 10.91 -8.58 7.94
C GLN A 53 10.94 -10.06 8.40
N LEU A 54 11.72 -10.40 9.42
CA LEU A 54 11.71 -11.73 10.02
C LEU A 54 10.37 -12.07 10.71
N SER A 55 9.67 -11.05 11.23
CA SER A 55 8.37 -11.20 11.89
C SER A 55 7.21 -10.89 10.95
N ASP A 56 7.45 -10.11 9.91
CA ASP A 56 6.48 -9.68 8.92
C ASP A 56 7.04 -9.84 7.50
N SER A 57 6.82 -11.01 6.92
CA SER A 57 7.32 -11.35 5.59
C SER A 57 6.62 -10.62 4.45
N SER A 58 5.57 -9.86 4.73
CA SER A 58 4.87 -9.03 3.74
C SER A 58 5.57 -7.69 3.49
N LEU A 59 6.45 -7.26 4.41
CA LEU A 59 7.28 -6.08 4.23
C LEU A 59 8.35 -6.35 3.16
N VAL A 60 8.33 -5.54 2.12
CA VAL A 60 9.35 -5.54 1.07
C VAL A 60 10.08 -4.20 1.12
N PHE A 61 11.39 -4.20 1.02
CA PHE A 61 12.15 -2.96 0.98
C PHE A 61 13.39 -3.08 0.09
N GLU A 62 13.76 -1.98 -0.53
CA GLU A 62 14.96 -1.84 -1.35
C GLU A 62 15.65 -0.49 -1.08
N PRO A 63 16.97 -0.41 -1.26
CA PRO A 63 17.69 0.85 -1.10
C PRO A 63 17.18 1.91 -2.08
N GLU A 64 16.94 3.12 -1.58
CA GLU A 64 16.56 4.28 -2.37
C GLU A 64 17.43 5.49 -1.99
N THR A 65 17.68 6.36 -2.96
CA THR A 65 18.42 7.59 -2.73
C THR A 65 17.61 8.79 -3.21
N SER A 66 17.41 9.75 -2.34
CA SER A 66 16.77 11.03 -2.65
C SER A 66 17.81 12.15 -2.64
N GLN A 67 17.75 13.06 -3.61
CA GLN A 67 18.62 14.25 -3.62
C GLN A 67 18.38 15.16 -2.42
N ALA A 68 17.14 15.21 -1.91
CA ALA A 68 16.77 16.06 -0.79
C ALA A 68 16.95 15.39 0.59
N LEU A 69 16.69 14.07 0.68
CA LEU A 69 16.62 13.33 1.95
C LEU A 69 17.83 12.40 2.18
N GLY A 70 18.68 12.21 1.16
CA GLY A 70 19.84 11.33 1.24
C GLY A 70 19.50 9.85 1.03
N PHE A 71 20.14 8.97 1.80
CA PHE A 71 19.95 7.53 1.69
C PHE A 71 18.79 7.03 2.55
N GLY A 72 17.94 6.21 1.98
CA GLY A 72 16.81 5.60 2.63
C GLY A 72 16.42 4.27 1.99
N PHE A 73 15.19 3.85 2.24
CA PHE A 73 14.64 2.63 1.67
C PHE A 73 13.26 2.89 1.12
N ARG A 74 13.02 2.40 -0.10
CA ARG A 74 11.68 2.27 -0.64
C ARG A 74 11.05 1.02 -0.07
N CYS A 75 9.94 1.20 0.64
CA CYS A 75 9.24 0.13 1.34
C CYS A 75 7.88 -0.11 0.70
N GLY A 76 7.53 -1.39 0.54
CA GLY A 76 6.22 -1.83 0.07
C GLY A 76 5.39 -2.43 1.20
N PHE A 77 4.13 -2.02 1.28
CA PHE A 77 3.19 -2.36 2.34
C PHE A 77 1.89 -2.93 1.77
N LEU A 78 1.19 -3.76 2.54
CA LEU A 78 -0.13 -4.29 2.16
C LEU A 78 -1.22 -3.22 2.13
N GLY A 79 -1.01 -2.09 2.79
CA GLY A 79 -1.93 -0.96 2.85
C GLY A 79 -1.46 0.09 3.85
N LEU A 80 -2.23 1.16 4.03
CA LEU A 80 -1.88 2.29 4.91
C LEU A 80 -1.71 1.87 6.36
N LEU A 81 -2.63 1.08 6.91
CA LEU A 81 -2.53 0.62 8.30
C LEU A 81 -1.25 -0.20 8.53
N HIS A 82 -0.88 -1.04 7.57
CA HIS A 82 0.38 -1.79 7.63
C HIS A 82 1.58 -0.84 7.64
N MET A 83 1.57 0.20 6.79
CA MET A 83 2.60 1.23 6.75
C MET A 83 2.73 1.95 8.11
N ASP A 84 1.62 2.40 8.68
CA ASP A 84 1.60 3.10 9.97
C ASP A 84 2.15 2.23 11.10
N VAL A 85 1.75 0.95 11.15
CA VAL A 85 2.23 0.00 12.17
C VAL A 85 3.74 -0.23 12.04
N ILE A 86 4.25 -0.41 10.81
CA ILE A 86 5.69 -0.62 10.59
C ILE A 86 6.48 0.64 10.95
N GLN A 87 6.01 1.82 10.55
CA GLN A 87 6.65 3.08 10.91
C GLN A 87 6.70 3.27 12.43
N GLU A 88 5.59 3.06 13.12
CA GLU A 88 5.53 3.18 14.58
C GLU A 88 6.44 2.17 15.28
N ARG A 89 6.56 0.94 14.76
CA ARG A 89 7.51 -0.05 15.26
C ARG A 89 8.97 0.39 15.07
N LEU A 90 9.33 0.94 13.90
CA LEU A 90 10.67 1.47 13.65
C LEU A 90 11.02 2.61 14.60
N GLU A 91 10.07 3.49 14.88
CA GLU A 91 10.27 4.61 15.81
C GLU A 91 10.38 4.14 17.26
N ARG A 92 9.48 3.26 17.74
CA ARG A 92 9.41 2.85 19.15
C ARG A 92 10.37 1.74 19.54
N GLU A 93 10.52 0.71 18.68
CA GLU A 93 11.35 -0.45 19.03
C GLU A 93 12.84 -0.21 18.73
N PHE A 94 13.13 0.66 17.73
CA PHE A 94 14.51 0.88 17.27
C PHE A 94 15.02 2.31 17.48
N ASP A 95 14.22 3.19 18.09
CA ASP A 95 14.58 4.59 18.38
C ASP A 95 15.07 5.35 17.13
N LEU A 96 14.31 5.18 16.03
CA LEU A 96 14.58 5.82 14.75
C LEU A 96 13.60 6.96 14.51
N GLU A 97 14.13 8.15 14.28
CA GLU A 97 13.33 9.26 13.75
C GLU A 97 13.32 9.17 12.22
N LEU A 98 12.11 9.06 11.63
CA LEU A 98 11.93 8.78 10.22
C LEU A 98 11.16 9.90 9.50
N ILE A 99 11.53 10.11 8.24
CA ILE A 99 10.76 10.88 7.27
C ILE A 99 10.16 9.88 6.30
N ALA A 100 8.82 9.79 6.26
CA ALA A 100 8.09 9.03 5.26
C ALA A 100 7.71 9.97 4.10
N THR A 101 7.95 9.53 2.86
CA THR A 101 7.45 10.23 1.69
C THR A 101 5.95 9.98 1.51
N ALA A 102 5.29 10.79 0.68
CA ALA A 102 3.91 10.53 0.31
C ALA A 102 3.78 9.10 -0.29
N PRO A 103 2.83 8.30 0.20
CA PRO A 103 2.64 6.96 -0.30
C PRO A 103 2.20 6.97 -1.77
N SER A 104 2.61 5.98 -2.54
CA SER A 104 2.28 5.80 -3.95
C SER A 104 1.75 4.40 -4.22
N VAL A 105 1.12 4.23 -5.37
CA VAL A 105 0.60 2.94 -5.86
C VAL A 105 1.38 2.53 -7.10
N ILE A 106 1.28 1.25 -7.49
CA ILE A 106 1.89 0.79 -8.74
C ILE A 106 1.01 1.20 -9.91
N TYR A 107 1.62 1.86 -10.90
CA TYR A 107 1.03 2.14 -12.21
C TYR A 107 1.59 1.17 -13.25
N ARG A 108 0.75 0.70 -14.18
CA ARG A 108 1.19 -0.01 -15.36
C ARG A 108 1.23 0.96 -16.53
N VAL A 109 2.42 1.22 -17.01
CA VAL A 109 2.68 2.14 -18.12
C VAL A 109 2.92 1.33 -19.37
N TYR A 110 2.07 1.52 -20.37
CA TYR A 110 2.23 0.91 -21.69
C TYR A 110 2.92 1.92 -22.60
N LEU A 111 4.03 1.49 -23.18
CA LEU A 111 4.83 2.32 -24.06
C LEU A 111 4.41 2.15 -25.52
N THR A 112 4.76 3.12 -26.37
CA THR A 112 4.45 3.13 -27.80
C THR A 112 5.08 1.96 -28.58
N ASP A 113 6.13 1.34 -28.02
CA ASP A 113 6.74 0.11 -28.53
C ASP A 113 6.03 -1.17 -28.10
N LYS A 114 4.87 -1.05 -27.39
CA LYS A 114 4.03 -2.12 -26.81
C LYS A 114 4.67 -2.86 -25.63
N THR A 115 5.74 -2.35 -25.06
CA THR A 115 6.23 -2.86 -23.77
C THR A 115 5.42 -2.30 -22.61
N MET A 116 5.27 -3.08 -21.55
CA MET A 116 4.62 -2.68 -20.30
C MET A 116 5.66 -2.62 -19.18
N VAL A 117 5.65 -1.52 -18.43
CA VAL A 117 6.52 -1.29 -17.27
C VAL A 117 5.66 -0.99 -16.05
N GLU A 118 5.92 -1.68 -14.95
CA GLU A 118 5.32 -1.35 -13.66
C GLU A 118 6.16 -0.30 -12.95
N ILE A 119 5.50 0.79 -12.53
CA ILE A 119 6.14 1.94 -11.90
C ILE A 119 5.48 2.19 -10.54
N ASP A 120 6.25 2.02 -9.50
CA ASP A 120 5.86 2.31 -8.12
C ASP A 120 6.38 3.69 -7.64
N ASN A 121 7.42 4.21 -8.32
CA ASN A 121 8.05 5.50 -8.01
C ASN A 121 7.76 6.52 -9.11
N PRO A 122 7.04 7.62 -8.82
CA PRO A 122 6.74 8.68 -9.80
C PRO A 122 7.98 9.29 -10.47
N ALA A 123 9.14 9.26 -9.79
CA ALA A 123 10.39 9.76 -10.36
C ALA A 123 10.92 8.90 -11.53
N MET A 124 10.47 7.66 -11.64
CA MET A 124 10.84 6.73 -12.71
C MET A 124 9.86 6.75 -13.91
N MET A 125 8.89 7.68 -13.89
CA MET A 125 7.91 7.80 -14.98
C MET A 125 8.62 8.12 -16.30
N PRO A 126 8.37 7.35 -17.38
CA PRO A 126 8.92 7.63 -18.71
C PRO A 126 8.48 8.99 -19.24
N ALA A 127 9.22 9.49 -20.23
CA ALA A 127 8.84 10.74 -20.89
C ALA A 127 7.44 10.60 -21.54
N PRO A 128 6.57 11.64 -21.46
CA PRO A 128 5.18 11.55 -21.96
C PRO A 128 5.08 11.12 -23.44
N GLN A 129 6.09 11.41 -24.25
CA GLN A 129 6.08 11.10 -25.69
C GLN A 129 6.19 9.60 -26.01
N VAL A 130 6.70 8.81 -25.07
CA VAL A 130 6.85 7.35 -25.25
C VAL A 130 5.75 6.55 -24.57
N ILE A 131 4.82 7.22 -23.87
CA ILE A 131 3.70 6.60 -23.19
C ILE A 131 2.52 6.52 -24.16
N ASP A 132 1.94 5.32 -24.32
CA ASP A 132 0.70 5.09 -25.05
C ASP A 132 -0.50 5.29 -24.11
N PHE A 133 -0.56 4.52 -23.01
CA PHE A 133 -1.56 4.72 -21.95
C PHE A 133 -1.04 4.21 -20.61
N ILE A 134 -1.76 4.59 -19.52
CA ILE A 134 -1.43 4.22 -18.14
C ILE A 134 -2.64 3.56 -17.51
N GLU A 135 -2.43 2.41 -16.86
CA GLU A 135 -3.42 1.78 -16.00
C GLU A 135 -3.09 2.08 -14.54
N GLU A 136 -4.13 2.41 -13.77
CA GLU A 136 -4.05 2.54 -12.31
C GLU A 136 -4.88 1.47 -11.61
N PRO A 137 -4.49 1.01 -10.41
CA PRO A 137 -5.26 0.02 -9.67
C PRO A 137 -6.52 0.65 -9.08
N TYR A 138 -7.65 -0.04 -9.26
CA TYR A 138 -8.93 0.27 -8.62
C TYR A 138 -9.23 -0.73 -7.52
N VAL A 139 -9.89 -0.28 -6.47
CA VAL A 139 -10.39 -1.12 -5.39
C VAL A 139 -11.90 -0.99 -5.26
N LYS A 140 -12.55 -2.09 -4.93
CA LYS A 140 -13.97 -2.10 -4.57
C LYS A 140 -14.10 -1.70 -3.10
N ALA A 141 -14.53 -0.47 -2.86
CA ALA A 141 -14.82 0.06 -1.54
C ALA A 141 -16.25 -0.27 -1.15
N SER A 142 -16.43 -0.88 0.03
CA SER A 142 -17.73 -1.19 0.63
C SER A 142 -17.86 -0.35 1.90
N ILE A 143 -18.76 0.64 1.88
CA ILE A 143 -18.86 1.67 2.91
C ILE A 143 -20.22 1.53 3.61
N MET A 144 -20.19 1.06 4.84
CA MET A 144 -21.37 0.95 5.67
C MET A 144 -21.63 2.27 6.39
N THR A 145 -22.83 2.84 6.21
CA THR A 145 -23.15 4.16 6.74
C THR A 145 -24.63 4.29 7.13
N PRO A 146 -24.95 5.14 8.12
CA PRO A 146 -26.33 5.58 8.38
C PRO A 146 -26.93 6.32 7.17
N ASN A 147 -28.27 6.25 7.05
CA ASN A 147 -29.00 6.83 5.92
C ASN A 147 -28.74 8.33 5.73
N GLU A 148 -28.51 9.06 6.80
CA GLU A 148 -28.30 10.52 6.80
C GLU A 148 -26.97 10.94 6.13
N TYR A 149 -25.95 10.06 6.10
CA TYR A 149 -24.64 10.36 5.51
C TYR A 149 -24.47 9.84 4.08
N ILE A 150 -25.47 9.17 3.51
CA ILE A 150 -25.39 8.60 2.16
C ILE A 150 -24.97 9.67 1.13
N GLY A 151 -25.64 10.84 1.15
CA GLY A 151 -25.37 11.93 0.21
C GLY A 151 -23.92 12.42 0.31
N SER A 152 -23.45 12.72 1.51
CA SER A 152 -22.08 13.22 1.74
C SER A 152 -21.01 12.20 1.33
N ILE A 153 -21.26 10.91 1.57
CA ILE A 153 -20.34 9.84 1.17
C ILE A 153 -20.33 9.66 -0.35
N MET A 154 -21.49 9.74 -1.01
CA MET A 154 -21.55 9.67 -2.46
C MET A 154 -20.82 10.85 -3.12
N GLU A 155 -20.98 12.07 -2.59
CA GLU A 155 -20.23 13.25 -3.04
C GLU A 155 -18.72 13.08 -2.83
N LEU A 156 -18.31 12.56 -1.67
CA LEU A 156 -16.90 12.27 -1.40
C LEU A 156 -16.35 11.26 -2.41
N CYS A 157 -17.02 10.13 -2.62
CA CYS A 157 -16.59 9.11 -3.58
C CYS A 157 -16.49 9.66 -4.99
N GLN A 158 -17.47 10.46 -5.44
CA GLN A 158 -17.44 11.09 -6.76
C GLN A 158 -16.30 12.10 -6.90
N SER A 159 -16.04 12.91 -5.86
CA SER A 159 -14.90 13.85 -5.86
C SER A 159 -13.54 13.14 -5.97
N LYS A 160 -13.49 11.86 -5.59
CA LYS A 160 -12.32 10.97 -5.65
C LYS A 160 -12.35 10.02 -6.84
N ARG A 161 -12.94 10.43 -7.95
CA ARG A 161 -13.04 9.66 -9.19
C ARG A 161 -13.68 8.27 -9.02
N GLY A 162 -14.49 8.10 -7.96
CA GLY A 162 -15.16 6.85 -7.67
C GLY A 162 -16.32 6.59 -8.62
N GLU A 163 -16.43 5.35 -9.08
CA GLU A 163 -17.53 4.86 -9.91
C GLU A 163 -18.53 4.14 -9.01
N TYR A 164 -19.77 4.61 -9.00
CA TYR A 164 -20.86 3.96 -8.26
C TYR A 164 -21.13 2.56 -8.82
N VAL A 165 -21.23 1.57 -7.93
CA VAL A 165 -21.56 0.19 -8.30
C VAL A 165 -22.95 -0.19 -7.83
N ASP A 166 -23.21 -0.09 -6.51
CA ASP A 166 -24.47 -0.54 -5.92
C ASP A 166 -24.69 0.08 -4.52
N ILE A 167 -25.93 -0.04 -4.02
CA ILE A 167 -26.32 0.25 -2.65
C ILE A 167 -27.15 -0.89 -2.08
N GLU A 168 -26.65 -1.54 -1.05
CA GLU A 168 -27.28 -2.66 -0.40
C GLU A 168 -27.97 -2.21 0.90
N TYR A 169 -29.16 -2.74 1.15
CA TYR A 169 -29.93 -2.52 2.38
C TYR A 169 -29.43 -3.49 3.46
N ILE A 170 -28.89 -2.95 4.58
CA ILE A 170 -28.49 -3.77 5.71
C ILE A 170 -29.63 -3.87 6.71
N ASP A 171 -30.15 -2.72 7.15
CA ASP A 171 -31.30 -2.58 8.05
C ASP A 171 -32.04 -1.25 7.77
N ASP A 172 -33.01 -0.91 8.61
CA ASP A 172 -33.84 0.31 8.43
C ASP A 172 -33.03 1.61 8.55
N THR A 173 -31.86 1.57 9.20
CA THR A 173 -31.06 2.74 9.54
C THR A 173 -29.75 2.83 8.74
N ARG A 174 -29.24 1.70 8.21
CA ARG A 174 -27.91 1.60 7.59
C ARG A 174 -27.96 1.02 6.18
N ARG A 175 -27.06 1.52 5.35
CA ARG A 175 -26.82 1.05 3.98
C ARG A 175 -25.35 0.73 3.78
N ASN A 176 -25.08 -0.17 2.87
CA ASN A 176 -23.75 -0.46 2.36
C ASN A 176 -23.65 0.11 0.94
N ILE A 177 -22.82 1.12 0.75
CA ILE A 177 -22.61 1.77 -0.54
C ILE A 177 -21.34 1.17 -1.15
N ILE A 178 -21.42 0.73 -2.40
CA ILE A 178 -20.32 0.08 -3.10
C ILE A 178 -19.85 0.99 -4.23
N TYR A 179 -18.56 1.29 -4.20
CA TYR A 179 -17.86 2.08 -5.21
C TYR A 179 -16.59 1.37 -5.69
N ASN A 180 -16.24 1.55 -6.95
CA ASN A 180 -14.88 1.33 -7.44
C ASN A 180 -14.15 2.66 -7.36
N ILE A 181 -13.05 2.71 -6.61
CA ILE A 181 -12.28 3.95 -6.38
C ILE A 181 -10.83 3.68 -6.75
N PRO A 182 -10.13 4.60 -7.45
CA PRO A 182 -8.69 4.48 -7.66
C PRO A 182 -7.97 4.34 -6.32
N LEU A 183 -7.08 3.36 -6.21
CA LEU A 183 -6.34 3.11 -4.97
C LEU A 183 -5.51 4.33 -4.55
N SER A 184 -4.97 5.09 -5.52
CA SER A 184 -4.24 6.32 -5.27
C SER A 184 -5.05 7.36 -4.49
N GLU A 185 -6.34 7.52 -4.78
CA GLU A 185 -7.20 8.48 -4.10
C GLU A 185 -7.48 8.07 -2.63
N ILE A 186 -7.57 6.76 -2.38
CA ILE A 186 -7.75 6.23 -1.02
C ILE A 186 -6.51 6.45 -0.17
N VAL A 187 -5.34 6.22 -0.77
CA VAL A 187 -4.05 6.30 -0.10
C VAL A 187 -3.73 7.74 0.33
N TYR A 188 -4.13 8.76 -0.45
CA TYR A 188 -3.78 10.14 -0.12
C TYR A 188 -4.64 10.74 1.00
N ASP A 189 -5.96 10.78 0.87
CA ASP A 189 -6.78 11.57 1.79
C ASP A 189 -8.15 10.98 2.13
N PHE A 190 -8.60 9.94 1.41
CA PHE A 190 -9.97 9.43 1.55
C PHE A 190 -10.29 9.02 2.99
N CYS A 191 -9.45 8.21 3.60
CA CYS A 191 -9.65 7.76 4.97
C CYS A 191 -9.68 8.92 5.97
N ARG A 192 -8.81 9.91 5.79
CA ARG A 192 -8.74 11.09 6.65
C ARG A 192 -10.00 11.96 6.56
N ILE A 193 -10.55 12.12 5.36
CA ILE A 193 -11.80 12.87 5.14
C ILE A 193 -12.98 12.07 5.67
N PHE A 194 -13.00 10.76 5.40
CA PHE A 194 -14.04 9.85 5.87
C PHE A 194 -14.16 9.86 7.40
N PHE A 195 -13.04 9.70 8.13
CA PHE A 195 -13.03 9.76 9.59
C PHE A 195 -13.37 11.14 10.16
N LYS A 196 -13.15 12.22 9.41
CA LYS A 196 -13.62 13.56 9.83
C LYS A 196 -15.13 13.71 9.71
N LEU A 197 -15.77 13.07 8.74
CA LEU A 197 -17.24 13.02 8.66
C LEU A 197 -17.84 12.24 9.83
N ASP A 198 -17.13 11.20 10.30
CA ASP A 198 -17.54 10.37 11.44
C ASP A 198 -17.25 11.02 12.81
N SER A 199 -16.27 11.94 12.90
CA SER A 199 -15.87 12.63 14.14
C SER A 199 -16.68 13.92 14.43
N ILE A 200 -17.68 14.22 13.63
CA ILE A 200 -18.68 15.28 13.90
C ILE A 200 -19.89 14.70 14.66
N LEU A 201 -19.84 13.43 14.99
CA LEU A 201 -20.71 12.73 15.93
C LEU A 201 -20.09 12.73 17.34
#